data_b4e75fea871532dfefdf0a263ee0dba7
#
_entry.id   b4e75fea871532dfefdf0a263ee0dba7
#
_cell.length_a   1.000
_cell.length_b   1.000
_cell.length_c   1.000
_cell.angle_alpha   90.00
_cell.angle_beta   90.00
_cell.angle_gamma   90.00
#
_symmetry.space_group_name_H-M   'P 1'
#
loop_
_entity.id
_entity.type
_entity.pdbx_description
1 polymer ?
#
loop_
_entity_poly.entity_id
_entity_poly.type
_entity_poly.pdbx_seq_one_letter_code
_entity_poly.pdbx_strand_id
1 'polypeptide(L)'
;MTLVHGEVDHEEIERREAGRQEVGHGKAGSGRRWATLTGCKEVLVVVHSTVYGQRLHDIYSLLGADLRVHVQFTVAPHAFNAGAAAHVRSVGGTVLPWEEAARREFDLVLAAGSQGLEQLRGPLVRLPHGAGHIKLSPAGSGIGAGGGGGTGGTRTVSGLGPEYLVRNGRVMPAAFALAHEEERAEVGRGCPEALPITEVVGDGCYDRIAAALPARERYRAALGLRPGERLVLVCSTWGSGSLFTRLDAVLPRLAGELPRRGYRTALLVHPNVAAAHSPWAVRSWATATARGAVTVLGPEEDWRPLLVAADFVIGDHGSVTLYGTMTGAPILLAEYPHRDVNPRSPGALLARTAPALSPAHPLTSQLDYAARHYRRSEYAAIAARISSEPGRFDRRMRRLLYRVLGLGEPAHVPEPPVLPLPAPLWPRNGATGRSGQGRQ
;
A
#
# COMPACT_ATOMS: atom_id res chain seq x y z
N MET A 1 -25.54 -42.59 55.11
CA MET A 1 -25.12 -42.97 53.74
C MET A 1 -24.42 -41.75 53.15
N THR A 2 -23.13 -41.66 53.40
CA THR A 2 -22.28 -40.45 53.17
C THR A 2 -21.57 -40.63 51.86
N LEU A 3 -21.83 -39.75 50.93
CA LEU A 3 -21.10 -39.70 49.65
C LEU A 3 -19.77 -38.96 49.87
N VAL A 4 -18.67 -39.67 49.64
CA VAL A 4 -17.31 -39.12 49.63
C VAL A 4 -17.03 -38.57 48.23
N HIS A 5 -16.82 -37.25 48.14
CA HIS A 5 -16.29 -36.59 46.94
C HIS A 5 -14.76 -36.80 46.94
N GLY A 6 -14.26 -37.56 45.95
CA GLY A 6 -12.85 -37.63 45.69
C GLY A 6 -12.38 -36.38 44.93
N GLU A 7 -11.58 -35.53 45.54
CA GLU A 7 -10.81 -34.47 44.87
C GLU A 7 -9.76 -35.16 43.96
N VAL A 8 -9.86 -34.85 42.64
CA VAL A 8 -8.87 -35.27 41.68
C VAL A 8 -7.70 -34.31 41.80
N ASP A 9 -6.55 -34.84 42.18
CA ASP A 9 -5.32 -34.08 42.41
C ASP A 9 -4.76 -33.54 41.08
N HIS A 10 -4.95 -32.25 40.82
CA HIS A 10 -4.49 -31.57 39.65
C HIS A 10 -2.95 -31.60 39.47
N GLU A 11 -2.20 -31.74 40.55
CA GLU A 11 -0.73 -31.84 40.51
C GLU A 11 -0.23 -33.18 39.93
N GLU A 12 -0.98 -34.25 40.04
CA GLU A 12 -0.59 -35.58 39.50
C GLU A 12 -0.84 -35.66 37.97
N ILE A 13 -1.80 -34.93 37.46
CA ILE A 13 -2.04 -34.79 35.99
C ILE A 13 -0.93 -33.97 35.36
N GLU A 14 -0.50 -32.87 35.97
CA GLU A 14 0.60 -32.04 35.48
C GLU A 14 1.96 -32.76 35.47
N ARG A 15 2.24 -33.63 36.45
CA ARG A 15 3.48 -34.43 36.49
C ARG A 15 3.53 -35.55 35.46
N ARG A 16 2.40 -36.14 35.08
CA ARG A 16 2.33 -37.17 34.02
C ARG A 16 2.43 -36.59 32.60
N GLU A 17 2.02 -35.35 32.39
CA GLU A 17 2.19 -34.66 31.10
C GLU A 17 3.61 -34.12 30.90
N ALA A 18 4.30 -33.72 31.97
CA ALA A 18 5.69 -33.23 31.89
C ALA A 18 6.70 -34.35 31.55
N GLY A 19 6.40 -35.62 31.84
CA GLY A 19 7.30 -36.78 31.61
C GLY A 19 7.24 -37.39 30.20
N ARG A 20 6.41 -36.88 29.29
CA ARG A 20 6.22 -37.41 27.91
C ARG A 20 6.77 -36.56 26.77
N GLN A 21 7.43 -35.47 27.05
CA GLN A 21 7.96 -34.55 26.03
C GLN A 21 9.46 -34.28 26.13
N GLU A 22 10.28 -35.33 26.15
CA GLU A 22 11.70 -35.18 25.82
C GLU A 22 12.06 -36.05 24.60
N VAL A 23 11.67 -35.59 23.40
CA VAL A 23 12.38 -35.87 22.13
C VAL A 23 12.24 -34.62 21.27
N GLY A 24 13.30 -33.86 21.16
CA GLY A 24 13.71 -32.90 20.15
C GLY A 24 12.68 -32.03 19.43
N HIS A 25 12.49 -30.80 19.94
CA HIS A 25 12.23 -29.63 19.04
C HIS A 25 12.62 -28.37 19.82
N GLY A 26 13.30 -27.43 19.11
CA GLY A 26 13.83 -26.19 19.67
C GLY A 26 12.75 -25.35 20.39
N LYS A 27 13.17 -24.65 21.44
CA LYS A 27 12.34 -23.83 22.33
C LYS A 27 11.33 -22.96 21.57
N ALA A 28 10.08 -23.42 21.49
CA ALA A 28 8.95 -22.59 21.03
C ALA A 28 8.70 -21.50 22.09
N GLY A 29 8.57 -20.22 21.62
CA GLY A 29 8.27 -19.09 22.49
C GLY A 29 6.99 -19.31 23.31
N SER A 30 6.92 -18.69 24.49
CA SER A 30 5.89 -18.92 25.53
C SER A 30 4.43 -18.77 25.04
N GLY A 31 4.15 -18.07 23.92
CA GLY A 31 2.81 -17.91 23.35
C GLY A 31 2.24 -19.16 22.68
N ARG A 32 3.06 -20.13 22.24
CA ARG A 32 2.59 -21.35 21.56
C ARG A 32 1.97 -22.38 22.50
N ARG A 33 2.25 -22.31 23.80
CA ARG A 33 1.74 -23.25 24.80
C ARG A 33 0.20 -23.22 24.89
N TRP A 34 -0.43 -22.13 24.53
CA TRP A 34 -1.89 -21.91 24.58
C TRP A 34 -2.57 -21.84 23.20
N ALA A 35 -1.85 -22.15 22.13
CA ALA A 35 -2.42 -22.11 20.79
C ALA A 35 -3.39 -23.30 20.59
N THR A 36 -4.64 -22.97 20.27
CA THR A 36 -5.70 -23.98 20.00
C THR A 36 -5.44 -24.75 18.70
N LEU A 37 -4.85 -24.07 17.68
CA LEU A 37 -4.47 -24.70 16.42
C LEU A 37 -2.97 -24.95 16.40
N THR A 38 -2.61 -26.22 16.23
CA THR A 38 -1.21 -26.67 16.17
C THR A 38 -0.86 -27.15 14.75
N GLY A 39 0.42 -27.04 14.37
CA GLY A 39 0.89 -27.52 13.05
C GLY A 39 0.53 -26.60 11.88
N CYS A 40 0.06 -25.38 12.14
CA CYS A 40 -0.17 -24.39 11.10
C CYS A 40 1.15 -23.93 10.46
N LYS A 41 1.08 -23.59 9.16
CA LYS A 41 2.14 -22.88 8.46
C LYS A 41 2.25 -21.46 9.00
N GLU A 42 3.45 -21.06 9.43
CA GLU A 42 3.72 -19.77 10.02
C GLU A 42 4.10 -18.77 8.91
N VAL A 43 3.28 -17.75 8.73
CA VAL A 43 3.48 -16.68 7.74
C VAL A 43 3.81 -15.38 8.45
N LEU A 44 4.97 -14.78 8.14
CA LEU A 44 5.37 -13.49 8.67
C LEU A 44 5.13 -12.38 7.63
N VAL A 45 4.32 -11.39 7.98
CA VAL A 45 4.12 -10.17 7.21
C VAL A 45 5.03 -9.06 7.75
N VAL A 46 5.95 -8.58 6.93
CA VAL A 46 6.94 -7.57 7.32
C VAL A 46 6.49 -6.19 6.87
N VAL A 47 6.09 -5.35 7.84
CA VAL A 47 5.56 -4.02 7.58
C VAL A 47 6.66 -2.97 7.80
N HIS A 48 7.15 -2.36 6.73
CA HIS A 48 8.17 -1.31 6.78
C HIS A 48 7.57 0.09 6.97
N SER A 49 6.35 0.32 6.47
CA SER A 49 5.60 1.56 6.63
C SER A 49 4.11 1.30 6.44
N THR A 50 3.28 2.29 6.74
CA THR A 50 1.81 2.20 6.51
C THR A 50 1.47 1.85 5.07
N VAL A 51 2.16 2.45 4.08
CA VAL A 51 1.95 2.14 2.65
C VAL A 51 2.23 0.68 2.31
N TYR A 52 3.31 0.13 2.88
CA TYR A 52 3.65 -1.27 2.67
C TYR A 52 2.64 -2.20 3.34
N GLY A 53 2.16 -1.82 4.54
CA GLY A 53 1.09 -2.55 5.22
C GLY A 53 -0.21 -2.59 4.42
N GLN A 54 -0.64 -1.44 3.89
CA GLN A 54 -1.81 -1.34 3.01
C GLN A 54 -1.66 -2.20 1.75
N ARG A 55 -0.47 -2.21 1.13
CA ARG A 55 -0.20 -3.05 -0.04
C ARG A 55 -0.23 -4.54 0.29
N LEU A 56 0.34 -4.93 1.42
CA LEU A 56 0.38 -6.33 1.87
C LEU A 56 -0.98 -6.84 2.33
N HIS A 57 -1.91 -5.95 2.73
CA HIS A 57 -3.26 -6.32 3.14
C HIS A 57 -4.01 -7.09 2.04
N ASP A 58 -3.94 -6.64 0.80
CA ASP A 58 -4.56 -7.32 -0.34
C ASP A 58 -3.97 -8.72 -0.59
N ILE A 59 -2.82 -9.05 0.01
CA ILE A 59 -2.09 -10.32 -0.19
C ILE A 59 -2.34 -11.28 0.95
N TYR A 60 -2.06 -10.90 2.19
CA TYR A 60 -2.22 -11.83 3.31
C TYR A 60 -3.70 -12.17 3.58
N SER A 61 -4.64 -11.28 3.19
CA SER A 61 -6.07 -11.57 3.26
C SER A 61 -6.49 -12.78 2.41
N LEU A 62 -5.71 -13.12 1.36
CA LEU A 62 -5.93 -14.32 0.55
C LEU A 62 -5.69 -15.63 1.31
N LEU A 63 -5.00 -15.57 2.44
CA LEU A 63 -4.69 -16.69 3.33
C LEU A 63 -5.60 -16.76 4.56
N GLY A 64 -6.31 -15.65 4.88
CA GLY A 64 -6.99 -15.44 6.16
C GLY A 64 -8.13 -16.41 6.49
N ALA A 65 -8.68 -17.12 5.50
CA ALA A 65 -9.75 -18.11 5.71
C ALA A 65 -9.22 -19.55 5.87
N ASP A 66 -7.91 -19.78 5.78
CA ASP A 66 -7.33 -21.12 5.84
C ASP A 66 -6.74 -21.40 7.24
N LEU A 67 -7.41 -22.26 8.01
CA LEU A 67 -6.99 -22.62 9.37
C LEU A 67 -5.64 -23.37 9.42
N ARG A 68 -5.08 -23.78 8.29
CA ARG A 68 -3.74 -24.36 8.20
C ARG A 68 -2.64 -23.30 8.18
N VAL A 69 -3.02 -22.01 8.11
CA VAL A 69 -2.09 -20.88 8.00
C VAL A 69 -2.29 -19.91 9.15
N HIS A 70 -1.20 -19.59 9.83
CA HIS A 70 -1.17 -18.60 10.91
C HIS A 70 -0.36 -17.37 10.46
N VAL A 71 -1.05 -16.24 10.26
CA VAL A 71 -0.43 -14.99 9.83
C VAL A 71 -0.03 -14.15 11.04
N GLN A 72 1.24 -13.78 11.10
CA GLN A 72 1.82 -12.91 12.13
C GLN A 72 2.44 -11.68 11.46
N PHE A 73 2.60 -10.61 12.24
CA PHE A 73 3.11 -9.34 11.74
C PHE A 73 4.35 -8.92 12.53
N THR A 74 5.30 -8.31 11.84
CA THR A 74 6.40 -7.58 12.48
C THR A 74 6.60 -6.23 11.80
N VAL A 75 7.14 -5.27 12.55
CA VAL A 75 7.50 -3.95 12.01
C VAL A 75 9.00 -3.90 11.84
N ALA A 76 9.44 -3.74 10.60
CA ALA A 76 10.87 -3.65 10.31
C ALA A 76 11.47 -2.32 10.81
N PRO A 77 12.76 -2.30 11.22
CA PRO A 77 13.48 -1.06 11.47
C PRO A 77 13.63 -0.30 10.15
N HIS A 78 12.85 0.78 10.01
CA HIS A 78 12.77 1.59 8.78
C HIS A 78 12.50 3.06 9.10
N ALA A 79 13.03 3.98 8.30
CA ALA A 79 12.92 5.42 8.53
C ALA A 79 11.45 5.93 8.58
N PHE A 80 10.51 5.25 7.93
CA PHE A 80 9.09 5.62 7.85
C PHE A 80 8.17 4.63 8.54
N ASN A 81 8.63 3.93 9.58
CA ASN A 81 7.83 2.92 10.29
C ASN A 81 6.87 3.50 11.35
N ALA A 82 6.87 4.83 11.60
CA ALA A 82 6.07 5.50 12.65
C ALA A 82 4.62 5.21 12.39
N GLY A 83 3.91 4.79 11.81
CA GLY A 83 2.50 4.40 11.69
C GLY A 83 2.27 2.90 11.49
N ALA A 84 3.34 2.15 11.23
CA ALA A 84 3.24 0.74 10.83
C ALA A 84 2.59 -0.14 11.91
N ALA A 85 3.00 0.03 13.16
CA ALA A 85 2.42 -0.73 14.27
C ALA A 85 0.94 -0.38 14.53
N ALA A 86 0.57 0.89 14.37
CA ALA A 86 -0.83 1.32 14.47
C ALA A 86 -1.68 0.71 13.34
N HIS A 87 -1.14 0.69 12.13
CA HIS A 87 -1.79 0.04 10.98
C HIS A 87 -2.01 -1.46 11.23
N VAL A 88 -1.00 -2.20 11.73
CA VAL A 88 -1.16 -3.62 12.05
C VAL A 88 -2.27 -3.83 13.09
N ARG A 89 -2.32 -3.01 14.14
CA ARG A 89 -3.39 -3.10 15.15
C ARG A 89 -4.77 -2.77 14.60
N SER A 90 -4.87 -1.80 13.68
CA SER A 90 -6.17 -1.41 13.09
C SER A 90 -6.80 -2.52 12.24
N VAL A 91 -5.98 -3.42 11.71
CA VAL A 91 -6.47 -4.62 10.99
C VAL A 91 -6.62 -5.86 11.90
N GLY A 92 -6.51 -5.68 13.23
CA GLY A 92 -6.64 -6.75 14.22
C GLY A 92 -5.38 -7.61 14.41
N GLY A 93 -4.25 -7.21 13.81
CA GLY A 93 -2.99 -7.93 13.91
C GLY A 93 -2.22 -7.64 15.20
N THR A 94 -1.47 -8.63 15.68
CA THR A 94 -0.51 -8.48 16.77
C THR A 94 0.90 -8.32 16.20
N VAL A 95 1.65 -7.33 16.73
CA VAL A 95 3.03 -7.08 16.31
C VAL A 95 3.99 -7.94 17.10
N LEU A 96 4.68 -8.85 16.42
CA LEU A 96 5.82 -9.60 16.96
C LEU A 96 7.05 -8.67 17.01
N PRO A 97 7.78 -8.58 18.12
CA PRO A 97 9.02 -7.81 18.18
C PRO A 97 10.01 -8.25 17.10
N TRP A 98 10.72 -7.27 16.51
CA TRP A 98 11.65 -7.56 15.41
C TRP A 98 12.73 -8.58 15.77
N GLU A 99 13.32 -8.44 16.95
CA GLU A 99 14.38 -9.34 17.47
C GLU A 99 13.85 -10.76 17.71
N GLU A 100 12.57 -10.91 18.04
CA GLU A 100 11.93 -12.21 18.16
C GLU A 100 11.69 -12.81 16.76
N ALA A 101 11.18 -12.02 15.83
CA ALA A 101 10.98 -12.44 14.44
C ALA A 101 12.30 -12.91 13.81
N ALA A 102 13.41 -12.20 14.04
CA ALA A 102 14.73 -12.55 13.52
C ALA A 102 15.30 -13.88 14.07
N ARG A 103 14.85 -14.32 15.25
CA ARG A 103 15.27 -15.60 15.86
C ARG A 103 14.43 -16.80 15.45
N ARG A 104 13.23 -16.54 14.87
CA ARG A 104 12.28 -17.59 14.47
C ARG A 104 12.46 -17.98 13.02
N GLU A 105 11.99 -19.16 12.68
CA GLU A 105 11.86 -19.63 11.29
C GLU A 105 10.39 -19.59 10.88
N PHE A 106 10.11 -19.17 9.64
CA PHE A 106 8.78 -19.07 9.09
C PHE A 106 8.66 -19.89 7.81
N ASP A 107 7.48 -20.43 7.54
CA ASP A 107 7.19 -21.14 6.30
C ASP A 107 7.06 -20.18 5.11
N LEU A 108 6.78 -18.89 5.38
CA LEU A 108 6.69 -17.84 4.39
C LEU A 108 6.94 -16.48 5.04
N VAL A 109 7.75 -15.64 4.39
CA VAL A 109 7.93 -14.22 4.72
C VAL A 109 7.38 -13.37 3.58
N LEU A 110 6.48 -12.43 3.89
CA LEU A 110 5.88 -11.49 2.92
C LEU A 110 6.42 -10.09 3.15
N ALA A 111 6.97 -9.44 2.12
CA ALA A 111 7.48 -8.08 2.23
C ALA A 111 7.32 -7.27 0.95
N ALA A 112 6.98 -5.98 1.10
CA ALA A 112 7.00 -5.00 0.01
C ALA A 112 8.21 -4.04 0.10
N GLY A 113 8.89 -3.99 1.25
CA GLY A 113 10.17 -3.32 1.45
C GLY A 113 11.36 -4.26 1.30
N SER A 114 12.56 -3.79 1.62
CA SER A 114 13.79 -4.59 1.49
C SER A 114 14.71 -4.53 2.71
N GLN A 115 14.56 -3.53 3.57
CA GLN A 115 15.48 -3.29 4.67
C GLN A 115 15.28 -4.32 5.78
N GLY A 116 16.39 -4.90 6.26
CA GLY A 116 16.41 -5.84 7.38
C GLY A 116 16.01 -7.28 7.03
N LEU A 117 15.52 -7.55 5.82
CA LEU A 117 15.00 -8.87 5.42
C LEU A 117 16.06 -9.98 5.49
N GLU A 118 17.34 -9.62 5.38
CA GLU A 118 18.49 -10.55 5.50
C GLU A 118 18.63 -11.17 6.90
N GLN A 119 17.96 -10.59 7.91
CA GLN A 119 17.94 -11.11 9.28
C GLN A 119 16.85 -12.16 9.53
N LEU A 120 15.89 -12.26 8.61
CA LEU A 120 14.73 -13.15 8.73
C LEU A 120 15.01 -14.51 8.10
N ARG A 121 14.37 -15.55 8.62
CA ARG A 121 14.53 -16.93 8.16
C ARG A 121 13.23 -17.45 7.59
N GLY A 122 13.30 -17.98 6.36
CA GLY A 122 12.17 -18.57 5.62
C GLY A 122 12.12 -18.11 4.18
N PRO A 123 11.34 -18.77 3.33
CA PRO A 123 11.15 -18.38 1.94
C PRO A 123 10.50 -17.00 1.86
N LEU A 124 11.18 -16.05 1.21
CA LEU A 124 10.71 -14.67 1.06
C LEU A 124 9.94 -14.52 -0.26
N VAL A 125 8.67 -14.12 -0.17
CA VAL A 125 7.92 -13.57 -1.31
C VAL A 125 7.92 -12.05 -1.20
N ARG A 126 8.44 -11.42 -2.22
CA ARG A 126 8.58 -9.96 -2.30
C ARG A 126 7.77 -9.41 -3.46
N LEU A 127 7.35 -8.13 -3.34
CA LEU A 127 6.65 -7.38 -4.37
C LEU A 127 6.99 -5.89 -4.28
N PRO A 128 6.88 -5.12 -5.39
CA PRO A 128 6.93 -3.67 -5.35
C PRO A 128 5.73 -3.08 -4.59
N HIS A 129 5.96 -1.97 -3.87
CA HIS A 129 4.90 -1.32 -3.09
C HIS A 129 4.06 -0.31 -3.90
N GLY A 130 4.58 0.14 -5.04
CA GLY A 130 3.90 1.11 -5.93
C GLY A 130 3.61 0.53 -7.30
N ALA A 131 2.77 1.22 -8.07
CA ALA A 131 2.45 0.84 -9.43
C ALA A 131 3.39 1.49 -10.46
N GLY A 132 3.59 0.78 -11.58
CA GLY A 132 4.08 1.34 -12.82
C GLY A 132 5.58 1.65 -12.87
N HIS A 133 6.39 1.05 -12.02
CA HIS A 133 7.86 1.17 -12.05
C HIS A 133 8.36 2.60 -12.37
N ILE A 134 7.75 3.60 -11.71
CA ILE A 134 7.88 5.02 -12.08
C ILE A 134 9.22 5.59 -11.65
N LYS A 135 9.64 5.37 -10.40
CA LYS A 135 10.79 6.05 -9.81
C LYS A 135 12.10 5.36 -10.15
N LEU A 136 13.14 6.16 -10.40
CA LEU A 136 14.52 5.70 -10.46
C LEU A 136 15.14 5.73 -9.07
N SER A 137 16.03 4.79 -8.78
CA SER A 137 16.85 4.79 -7.57
C SER A 137 17.69 6.07 -7.50
N PRO A 138 18.00 6.59 -6.30
CA PRO A 138 18.89 7.75 -6.15
C PRO A 138 20.24 7.51 -6.85
N ALA A 139 20.83 8.56 -7.38
CA ALA A 139 22.17 8.47 -7.97
C ALA A 139 23.16 8.01 -6.88
N GLY A 140 23.96 6.99 -7.16
CA GLY A 140 24.94 6.43 -6.22
C GLY A 140 24.43 5.33 -5.29
N SER A 141 23.18 4.91 -5.38
CA SER A 141 22.64 3.78 -4.60
C SER A 141 22.94 2.39 -5.21
N GLY A 142 23.69 2.32 -6.31
CA GLY A 142 24.12 1.06 -6.92
C GLY A 142 25.09 0.28 -6.02
N ILE A 143 25.00 -1.06 -6.03
CA ILE A 143 25.95 -1.98 -5.42
C ILE A 143 27.32 -1.77 -6.10
N GLY A 144 28.21 -1.07 -5.41
CA GLY A 144 29.53 -0.70 -5.94
C GLY A 144 30.14 0.51 -5.23
N ALA A 145 29.51 1.05 -4.19
CA ALA A 145 30.05 2.12 -3.36
C ALA A 145 31.13 1.61 -2.37
N GLY A 146 31.92 0.63 -2.79
CA GLY A 146 33.21 0.26 -2.23
C GLY A 146 34.29 1.03 -2.97
N GLY A 147 34.61 2.26 -2.50
CA GLY A 147 35.85 2.96 -2.78
C GLY A 147 36.15 3.26 -4.26
N GLY A 148 35.52 4.28 -4.82
CA GLY A 148 35.92 4.82 -6.14
C GLY A 148 34.83 5.72 -6.72
N GLY A 149 35.08 7.04 -6.70
CA GLY A 149 34.14 8.06 -7.22
C GLY A 149 33.88 7.95 -8.72
N GLY A 150 33.06 7.00 -9.12
CA GLY A 150 32.58 6.86 -10.51
C GLY A 150 31.19 7.48 -10.67
N THR A 151 31.11 8.65 -11.29
CA THR A 151 29.88 9.42 -11.62
C THR A 151 29.13 8.87 -12.83
N GLY A 152 29.11 7.52 -13.08
CA GLY A 152 28.61 6.94 -14.33
C GLY A 152 27.72 5.71 -14.23
N GLY A 153 27.27 5.28 -13.06
CA GLY A 153 26.37 4.11 -12.91
C GLY A 153 24.97 4.38 -13.44
N THR A 154 24.45 3.51 -14.32
CA THR A 154 23.06 3.56 -14.81
C THR A 154 22.11 3.39 -13.64
N ARG A 155 21.22 4.35 -13.42
CA ARG A 155 20.20 4.28 -12.35
C ARG A 155 19.22 3.15 -12.65
N THR A 156 18.95 2.32 -11.66
CA THR A 156 17.95 1.26 -11.73
C THR A 156 16.58 1.78 -11.37
N VAL A 157 15.55 1.00 -11.70
CA VAL A 157 14.18 1.31 -11.25
C VAL A 157 14.04 0.93 -9.77
N SER A 158 13.59 1.90 -8.98
CA SER A 158 13.41 1.71 -7.54
C SER A 158 12.49 0.53 -7.22
N GLY A 159 12.95 -0.37 -6.38
CA GLY A 159 12.24 -1.60 -6.02
C GLY A 159 12.53 -2.81 -6.91
N LEU A 160 13.14 -2.61 -8.10
CA LEU A 160 13.41 -3.66 -9.09
C LEU A 160 14.92 -3.93 -9.29
N GLY A 161 15.79 -3.09 -8.75
CA GLY A 161 17.24 -3.20 -8.89
C GLY A 161 17.88 -4.17 -7.89
N PRO A 162 19.17 -4.48 -8.10
CA PRO A 162 19.94 -5.41 -7.26
C PRO A 162 20.03 -4.94 -5.81
N GLU A 163 20.00 -3.64 -5.54
CA GLU A 163 19.99 -3.06 -4.20
C GLU A 163 18.77 -3.49 -3.36
N TYR A 164 17.71 -3.95 -4.02
CA TYR A 164 16.50 -4.46 -3.38
C TYR A 164 16.39 -5.98 -3.36
N LEU A 165 17.06 -6.67 -4.30
CA LEU A 165 16.85 -8.09 -4.56
C LEU A 165 18.05 -8.94 -4.16
N VAL A 166 19.25 -8.36 -4.10
CA VAL A 166 20.51 -9.10 -3.88
C VAL A 166 21.16 -8.69 -2.56
N ARG A 167 21.63 -9.66 -1.79
CA ARG A 167 22.49 -9.47 -0.61
C ARG A 167 23.63 -10.47 -0.65
N ASN A 168 24.85 -9.99 -0.40
CA ASN A 168 26.05 -10.84 -0.39
C ASN A 168 26.18 -11.69 -1.68
N GLY A 169 25.86 -11.10 -2.84
CA GLY A 169 25.93 -11.76 -4.14
C GLY A 169 24.86 -12.83 -4.41
N ARG A 170 23.84 -12.94 -3.54
CA ARG A 170 22.73 -13.91 -3.70
C ARG A 170 21.40 -13.20 -3.84
N VAL A 171 20.56 -13.70 -4.74
CA VAL A 171 19.16 -13.28 -4.84
C VAL A 171 18.42 -13.75 -3.58
N MET A 172 17.83 -12.81 -2.85
CA MET A 172 17.19 -13.05 -1.56
C MET A 172 15.79 -13.67 -1.65
N PRO A 173 14.87 -13.16 -2.51
CA PRO A 173 13.53 -13.69 -2.57
C PRO A 173 13.48 -15.11 -3.18
N ALA A 174 12.62 -15.96 -2.63
CA ALA A 174 12.21 -17.22 -3.25
C ALA A 174 11.26 -16.98 -4.43
N ALA A 175 10.48 -15.88 -4.38
CA ALA A 175 9.69 -15.39 -5.51
C ALA A 175 9.55 -13.87 -5.46
N PHE A 176 9.53 -13.25 -6.64
CA PHE A 176 9.32 -11.83 -6.82
C PHE A 176 8.07 -11.59 -7.66
N ALA A 177 6.97 -11.19 -6.99
CA ALA A 177 5.68 -10.96 -7.60
C ALA A 177 5.64 -9.57 -8.26
N LEU A 178 5.35 -9.52 -9.55
CA LEU A 178 5.31 -8.31 -10.38
C LEU A 178 3.91 -8.04 -10.90
N ALA A 179 3.60 -6.78 -11.14
CA ALA A 179 2.30 -6.36 -11.66
C ALA A 179 2.20 -6.46 -13.19
N HIS A 180 3.30 -6.18 -13.89
CA HIS A 180 3.30 -6.07 -15.35
C HIS A 180 4.57 -6.68 -15.97
N GLU A 181 4.46 -7.19 -17.20
CA GLU A 181 5.61 -7.74 -17.97
C GLU A 181 6.72 -6.69 -18.19
N GLU A 182 6.38 -5.41 -18.26
CA GLU A 182 7.38 -4.34 -18.33
C GLU A 182 8.25 -4.25 -17.07
N GLU A 183 7.70 -4.54 -15.89
CA GLU A 183 8.48 -4.64 -14.65
C GLU A 183 9.47 -5.79 -14.73
N ARG A 184 9.06 -6.93 -15.29
CA ARG A 184 9.95 -8.05 -15.54
C ARG A 184 11.07 -7.69 -16.52
N ALA A 185 10.75 -6.91 -17.55
CA ALA A 185 11.76 -6.40 -18.48
C ALA A 185 12.72 -5.40 -17.80
N GLU A 186 12.24 -4.57 -16.84
CA GLU A 186 13.13 -3.71 -16.04
C GLU A 186 14.03 -4.52 -15.10
N VAL A 187 13.51 -5.59 -14.47
CA VAL A 187 14.35 -6.54 -13.70
C VAL A 187 15.43 -7.13 -14.59
N GLY A 188 15.09 -7.56 -15.81
CA GLY A 188 16.08 -8.10 -16.76
C GLY A 188 17.20 -7.13 -17.14
N ARG A 189 16.90 -5.83 -17.14
CA ARG A 189 17.90 -4.77 -17.40
C ARG A 189 18.76 -4.43 -16.19
N GLY A 190 18.17 -4.43 -15.00
CA GLY A 190 18.82 -3.95 -13.77
C GLY A 190 19.38 -5.03 -12.86
N CYS A 191 18.78 -6.24 -12.86
CA CYS A 191 19.13 -7.36 -12.00
C CYS A 191 18.77 -8.69 -12.69
N PRO A 192 19.46 -9.07 -13.80
CA PRO A 192 19.10 -10.23 -14.61
C PRO A 192 19.14 -11.55 -13.83
N GLU A 193 19.97 -11.66 -12.79
CA GLU A 193 20.06 -12.82 -11.91
C GLU A 193 18.77 -13.09 -11.14
N ALA A 194 17.88 -12.09 -11.00
CA ALA A 194 16.59 -12.25 -10.36
C ALA A 194 15.44 -12.65 -11.32
N LEU A 195 15.69 -12.69 -12.64
CA LEU A 195 14.66 -13.09 -13.62
C LEU A 195 14.01 -14.46 -13.32
N PRO A 196 14.77 -15.50 -12.94
CA PRO A 196 14.20 -16.83 -12.69
C PRO A 196 13.16 -16.88 -11.57
N ILE A 197 13.21 -15.94 -10.62
CA ILE A 197 12.28 -15.90 -9.48
C ILE A 197 11.14 -14.91 -9.69
N THR A 198 11.07 -14.24 -10.86
CA THR A 198 9.97 -13.31 -11.15
C THR A 198 8.70 -14.04 -11.58
N GLU A 199 7.57 -13.58 -11.08
CA GLU A 199 6.25 -14.06 -11.50
C GLU A 199 5.29 -12.88 -11.66
N VAL A 200 4.70 -12.73 -12.85
CA VAL A 200 3.72 -11.67 -13.12
C VAL A 200 2.35 -12.15 -12.62
N VAL A 201 1.89 -11.51 -11.56
CA VAL A 201 0.63 -11.84 -10.88
C VAL A 201 -0.47 -10.80 -11.12
N GLY A 202 -0.11 -9.62 -11.65
CA GLY A 202 -1.01 -8.48 -11.78
C GLY A 202 -0.95 -7.53 -10.58
N ASP A 203 -1.90 -6.61 -10.50
CA ASP A 203 -1.96 -5.58 -9.47
C ASP A 203 -3.30 -5.60 -8.70
N GLY A 204 -3.26 -5.95 -7.41
CA GLY A 204 -4.46 -6.03 -6.56
C GLY A 204 -5.17 -4.69 -6.38
N CYS A 205 -4.43 -3.58 -6.32
CA CYS A 205 -5.02 -2.26 -6.21
C CYS A 205 -5.77 -1.88 -7.50
N TYR A 206 -5.19 -2.21 -8.66
CA TYR A 206 -5.86 -2.07 -9.96
C TYR A 206 -7.18 -2.84 -9.98
N ASP A 207 -7.16 -4.11 -9.61
CA ASP A 207 -8.35 -4.97 -9.65
C ASP A 207 -9.45 -4.48 -8.70
N ARG A 208 -9.10 -4.01 -7.49
CA ARG A 208 -10.03 -3.41 -6.53
C ARG A 208 -10.67 -2.12 -7.06
N ILE A 209 -9.87 -1.23 -7.65
CA ILE A 209 -10.39 0.00 -8.27
C ILE A 209 -11.32 -0.35 -9.43
N ALA A 210 -10.91 -1.24 -10.34
CA ALA A 210 -11.71 -1.65 -11.49
C ALA A 210 -13.08 -2.23 -11.06
N ALA A 211 -13.09 -3.09 -10.04
CA ALA A 211 -14.32 -3.66 -9.47
C ALA A 211 -15.23 -2.62 -8.83
N ALA A 212 -14.67 -1.52 -8.31
CA ALA A 212 -15.43 -0.47 -7.62
C ALA A 212 -16.02 0.59 -8.58
N LEU A 213 -15.44 0.77 -9.78
CA LEU A 213 -15.89 1.80 -10.75
C LEU A 213 -17.40 1.75 -11.08
N PRO A 214 -18.05 0.59 -11.28
CA PRO A 214 -19.49 0.54 -11.53
C PRO A 214 -20.34 1.10 -10.38
N ALA A 215 -19.82 1.08 -9.14
CA ALA A 215 -20.49 1.59 -7.95
C ALA A 215 -20.12 3.05 -7.60
N ARG A 216 -19.52 3.81 -8.53
CA ARG A 216 -19.01 5.17 -8.31
C ARG A 216 -19.99 6.09 -7.57
N GLU A 217 -21.25 6.10 -7.97
CA GLU A 217 -22.26 6.97 -7.34
C GLU A 217 -22.53 6.58 -5.86
N ARG A 218 -22.38 5.32 -5.51
CA ARG A 218 -22.48 4.85 -4.11
C ARG A 218 -21.33 5.41 -3.25
N TYR A 219 -20.11 5.46 -3.80
CA TYR A 219 -18.95 6.08 -3.12
C TYR A 219 -19.13 7.60 -3.00
N ARG A 220 -19.63 8.26 -4.03
CA ARG A 220 -19.93 9.70 -4.00
C ARG A 220 -20.97 10.03 -2.90
N ALA A 221 -22.03 9.25 -2.82
CA ALA A 221 -23.05 9.40 -1.80
C ALA A 221 -22.50 9.18 -0.39
N ALA A 222 -21.67 8.15 -0.18
CA ALA A 222 -21.02 7.86 1.10
C ALA A 222 -20.09 8.99 1.56
N LEU A 223 -19.35 9.60 0.65
CA LEU A 223 -18.52 10.78 0.93
C LEU A 223 -19.34 12.02 1.30
N GLY A 224 -20.67 12.04 1.06
CA GLY A 224 -21.55 13.17 1.33
C GLY A 224 -21.60 14.20 0.20
N LEU A 225 -21.13 13.85 -1.01
CA LEU A 225 -21.26 14.71 -2.19
C LEU A 225 -22.74 14.87 -2.58
N ARG A 226 -23.15 16.09 -2.89
CA ARG A 226 -24.49 16.43 -3.38
C ARG A 226 -24.57 16.24 -4.89
N PRO A 227 -25.78 16.03 -5.43
CA PRO A 227 -25.99 16.09 -6.88
C PRO A 227 -25.46 17.40 -7.46
N GLY A 228 -24.65 17.30 -8.53
CA GLY A 228 -24.03 18.45 -9.18
C GLY A 228 -22.70 18.93 -8.54
N GLU A 229 -22.35 18.54 -7.32
CA GLU A 229 -21.01 18.81 -6.79
C GLU A 229 -19.97 17.95 -7.49
N ARG A 230 -18.80 18.49 -7.76
CA ARG A 230 -17.67 17.82 -8.40
C ARG A 230 -16.51 17.64 -7.42
N LEU A 231 -15.93 16.46 -7.38
CA LEU A 231 -14.79 16.14 -6.51
C LEU A 231 -13.47 16.31 -7.27
N VAL A 232 -12.62 17.19 -6.75
CA VAL A 232 -11.22 17.32 -7.15
C VAL A 232 -10.37 16.59 -6.10
N LEU A 233 -9.76 15.48 -6.48
CA LEU A 233 -8.81 14.76 -5.64
C LEU A 233 -7.40 15.27 -5.92
N VAL A 234 -6.76 15.85 -4.91
CA VAL A 234 -5.37 16.32 -4.97
C VAL A 234 -4.47 15.27 -4.35
N CYS A 235 -3.53 14.72 -5.10
CA CYS A 235 -2.67 13.62 -4.69
C CYS A 235 -1.20 14.07 -4.67
N SER A 236 -0.54 13.95 -3.53
CA SER A 236 0.89 14.20 -3.44
C SER A 236 1.65 12.95 -3.03
N THR A 237 2.69 12.60 -3.78
CA THR A 237 3.74 11.68 -3.33
C THR A 237 4.67 12.37 -2.32
N TRP A 238 5.85 11.83 -2.07
CA TRP A 238 6.84 12.35 -1.12
C TRP A 238 8.18 12.62 -1.80
N GLY A 239 9.04 13.42 -1.12
CA GLY A 239 10.35 13.83 -1.63
C GLY A 239 10.32 15.20 -2.29
N SER A 240 11.48 15.73 -2.65
CA SER A 240 11.68 17.10 -3.13
C SER A 240 10.99 17.41 -4.47
N GLY A 241 10.66 16.39 -5.27
CA GLY A 241 9.93 16.56 -6.53
C GLY A 241 8.42 16.30 -6.41
N SER A 242 7.86 16.27 -5.20
CA SER A 242 6.44 16.04 -4.97
C SER A 242 5.63 17.33 -4.98
N LEU A 243 4.33 17.22 -5.25
CA LEU A 243 3.39 18.34 -5.13
C LEU A 243 3.38 18.95 -3.72
N PHE A 244 3.67 18.14 -2.68
CA PHE A 244 3.71 18.61 -1.30
C PHE A 244 4.65 19.81 -1.11
N THR A 245 5.77 19.86 -1.83
CA THR A 245 6.73 20.96 -1.76
C THR A 245 6.22 22.28 -2.35
N ARG A 246 5.04 22.27 -2.97
CA ARG A 246 4.39 23.44 -3.60
C ARG A 246 2.97 23.68 -3.07
N LEU A 247 2.61 23.08 -1.95
CA LEU A 247 1.26 23.24 -1.39
C LEU A 247 0.95 24.68 -1.00
N ASP A 248 1.95 25.45 -0.59
CA ASP A 248 1.84 26.90 -0.30
C ASP A 248 1.32 27.71 -1.49
N ALA A 249 1.70 27.34 -2.71
CA ALA A 249 1.23 27.98 -3.95
C ALA A 249 -0.11 27.40 -4.44
N VAL A 250 -0.35 26.10 -4.23
CA VAL A 250 -1.50 25.41 -4.83
C VAL A 250 -2.74 25.48 -3.93
N LEU A 251 -2.61 25.28 -2.60
CA LEU A 251 -3.75 25.27 -1.68
C LEU A 251 -4.57 26.57 -1.65
N PRO A 252 -3.98 27.79 -1.64
CA PRO A 252 -4.75 29.02 -1.69
C PRO A 252 -5.63 29.13 -2.94
N ARG A 253 -5.12 28.63 -4.06
CA ARG A 253 -5.85 28.62 -5.34
C ARG A 253 -7.02 27.63 -5.30
N LEU A 254 -6.78 26.42 -4.80
CA LEU A 254 -7.85 25.41 -4.58
C LEU A 254 -8.95 25.98 -3.68
N ALA A 255 -8.56 26.63 -2.59
CA ALA A 255 -9.51 27.21 -1.62
C ALA A 255 -10.26 28.44 -2.16
N GLY A 256 -9.62 29.27 -2.95
CA GLY A 256 -10.21 30.52 -3.45
C GLY A 256 -11.03 30.38 -4.72
N GLU A 257 -10.63 29.49 -5.64
CA GLU A 257 -11.23 29.39 -6.96
C GLU A 257 -12.33 28.33 -7.08
N LEU A 258 -12.21 27.17 -6.38
CA LEU A 258 -13.05 26.00 -6.63
C LEU A 258 -14.40 25.98 -5.88
N PRO A 259 -14.52 26.33 -4.58
CA PRO A 259 -15.77 26.16 -3.84
C PRO A 259 -16.97 26.91 -4.45
N ARG A 260 -16.74 28.13 -4.96
CA ARG A 260 -17.76 28.96 -5.61
C ARG A 260 -18.34 28.37 -6.89
N ARG A 261 -17.71 27.35 -7.44
CA ARG A 261 -18.09 26.67 -8.68
C ARG A 261 -18.65 25.26 -8.45
N GLY A 262 -19.01 24.92 -7.19
CA GLY A 262 -19.57 23.63 -6.82
C GLY A 262 -18.55 22.49 -6.79
N TYR A 263 -17.27 22.80 -6.61
CA TYR A 263 -16.22 21.79 -6.39
C TYR A 263 -16.02 21.53 -4.92
N ARG A 264 -15.80 20.25 -4.59
CA ARG A 264 -15.26 19.77 -3.32
C ARG A 264 -13.84 19.32 -3.55
N THR A 265 -12.95 19.66 -2.64
CA THR A 265 -11.52 19.32 -2.76
C THR A 265 -11.10 18.45 -1.58
N ALA A 266 -10.49 17.30 -1.88
CA ALA A 266 -9.83 16.43 -0.91
C ALA A 266 -8.34 16.37 -1.24
N LEU A 267 -7.50 16.48 -0.21
CA LEU A 267 -6.04 16.41 -0.30
C LEU A 267 -5.56 15.09 0.32
N LEU A 268 -4.93 14.27 -0.49
CA LEU A 268 -4.22 13.07 -0.08
C LEU A 268 -2.72 13.35 -0.08
N VAL A 269 -2.11 13.22 1.08
CA VAL A 269 -0.66 13.34 1.27
C VAL A 269 -0.08 11.95 1.55
N HIS A 270 1.03 11.63 0.89
CA HIS A 270 1.67 10.33 1.08
C HIS A 270 2.04 10.09 2.55
N PRO A 271 1.77 8.90 3.13
CA PRO A 271 2.04 8.62 4.54
C PRO A 271 3.49 8.85 4.99
N ASN A 272 4.48 8.72 4.09
CA ASN A 272 5.88 9.03 4.42
C ASN A 272 6.10 10.51 4.78
N VAL A 273 5.30 11.43 4.26
CA VAL A 273 5.35 12.86 4.65
C VAL A 273 4.88 13.01 6.09
N ALA A 274 3.77 12.34 6.45
CA ALA A 274 3.28 12.33 7.82
C ALA A 274 4.24 11.63 8.79
N ALA A 275 4.93 10.58 8.34
CA ALA A 275 5.96 9.91 9.14
C ALA A 275 7.20 10.79 9.37
N ALA A 276 7.58 11.63 8.38
CA ALA A 276 8.73 12.54 8.48
C ALA A 276 8.43 13.81 9.28
N HIS A 277 7.21 14.37 9.13
CA HIS A 277 6.86 15.70 9.68
C HIS A 277 5.76 15.67 10.76
N SER A 278 5.24 14.54 11.11
CA SER A 278 4.07 14.24 11.94
C SER A 278 2.72 14.52 11.23
N PRO A 279 1.67 13.73 11.53
CA PRO A 279 0.32 13.96 11.00
C PRO A 279 -0.25 15.32 11.43
N TRP A 280 0.09 15.79 12.63
CA TRP A 280 -0.33 17.09 13.13
C TRP A 280 0.24 18.23 12.28
N ALA A 281 1.54 18.22 11.98
CA ALA A 281 2.18 19.26 11.19
C ALA A 281 1.59 19.33 9.77
N VAL A 282 1.44 18.18 9.10
CA VAL A 282 0.85 18.12 7.76
C VAL A 282 -0.57 18.69 7.75
N ARG A 283 -1.39 18.32 8.73
CA ARG A 283 -2.77 18.81 8.85
C ARG A 283 -2.78 20.32 9.15
N SER A 284 -1.94 20.79 10.07
CA SER A 284 -1.86 22.19 10.44
C SER A 284 -1.45 23.07 9.24
N TRP A 285 -0.42 22.69 8.50
CA TRP A 285 0.01 23.42 7.31
C TRP A 285 -1.08 23.47 6.25
N ALA A 286 -1.69 22.35 5.94
CA ALA A 286 -2.75 22.29 4.93
C ALA A 286 -3.99 23.08 5.35
N THR A 287 -4.42 23.01 6.62
CA THR A 287 -5.60 23.71 7.12
C THR A 287 -5.37 25.24 7.17
N ALA A 288 -4.21 25.66 7.67
CA ALA A 288 -3.87 27.08 7.72
C ALA A 288 -3.85 27.72 6.31
N THR A 289 -3.28 27.01 5.34
CA THR A 289 -3.16 27.50 3.97
C THR A 289 -4.49 27.43 3.19
N ALA A 290 -5.28 26.37 3.39
CA ALA A 290 -6.54 26.14 2.68
C ALA A 290 -7.77 26.78 3.34
N ARG A 291 -7.62 27.40 4.52
CA ARG A 291 -8.72 28.06 5.26
C ARG A 291 -9.99 27.19 5.41
N GLY A 292 -9.82 25.89 5.59
CA GLY A 292 -10.94 24.93 5.73
C GLY A 292 -11.68 24.55 4.45
N ALA A 293 -11.29 25.08 3.29
CA ALA A 293 -11.96 24.77 2.00
C ALA A 293 -11.47 23.47 1.34
N VAL A 294 -10.39 22.87 1.87
CA VAL A 294 -9.82 21.59 1.42
C VAL A 294 -9.87 20.60 2.59
N THR A 295 -10.43 19.43 2.35
CA THR A 295 -10.46 18.34 3.32
C THR A 295 -9.17 17.54 3.21
N VAL A 296 -8.41 17.43 4.31
CA VAL A 296 -7.14 16.68 4.36
C VAL A 296 -7.40 15.28 4.88
N LEU A 297 -6.97 14.26 4.11
CA LEU A 297 -7.10 12.86 4.48
C LEU A 297 -6.00 12.44 5.46
N GLY A 298 -6.36 11.58 6.41
CA GLY A 298 -5.40 10.92 7.28
C GLY A 298 -4.55 9.89 6.52
N PRO A 299 -3.33 9.59 6.99
CA PRO A 299 -2.45 8.61 6.34
C PRO A 299 -2.97 7.17 6.43
N GLU A 300 -3.92 6.91 7.32
CA GLU A 300 -4.61 5.63 7.53
C GLU A 300 -5.82 5.43 6.63
N GLU A 301 -6.35 6.49 6.02
CA GLU A 301 -7.56 6.41 5.20
C GLU A 301 -7.30 5.71 3.87
N ASP A 302 -8.24 4.84 3.45
CA ASP A 302 -8.19 4.23 2.12
C ASP A 302 -8.57 5.27 1.06
N TRP A 303 -7.61 5.65 0.25
CA TRP A 303 -7.77 6.65 -0.80
C TRP A 303 -8.51 6.13 -2.05
N ARG A 304 -8.60 4.81 -2.23
CA ARG A 304 -9.19 4.18 -3.43
C ARG A 304 -10.66 4.57 -3.65
N PRO A 305 -11.52 4.59 -2.62
CA PRO A 305 -12.90 5.07 -2.76
C PRO A 305 -13.01 6.52 -3.23
N LEU A 306 -12.09 7.40 -2.79
CA LEU A 306 -12.07 8.80 -3.22
C LEU A 306 -11.63 8.91 -4.68
N LEU A 307 -10.64 8.13 -5.09
CA LEU A 307 -10.20 8.10 -6.47
C LEU A 307 -11.32 7.62 -7.42
N VAL A 308 -12.08 6.59 -7.02
CA VAL A 308 -13.27 6.11 -7.75
C VAL A 308 -14.33 7.20 -7.86
N ALA A 309 -14.53 7.99 -6.80
CA ALA A 309 -15.53 9.06 -6.74
C ALA A 309 -15.12 10.35 -7.47
N ALA A 310 -13.82 10.53 -7.77
CA ALA A 310 -13.26 11.77 -8.28
C ALA A 310 -13.78 12.13 -9.67
N ASP A 311 -14.02 13.43 -9.89
CA ASP A 311 -14.32 14.03 -11.20
C ASP A 311 -13.06 14.58 -11.87
N PHE A 312 -12.05 14.95 -11.06
CA PHE A 312 -10.74 15.42 -11.50
C PHE A 312 -9.66 14.95 -10.54
N VAL A 313 -8.47 14.73 -11.07
CA VAL A 313 -7.27 14.44 -10.27
C VAL A 313 -6.23 15.55 -10.55
N ILE A 314 -5.71 16.15 -9.48
CA ILE A 314 -4.51 17.00 -9.54
C ILE A 314 -3.42 16.24 -8.79
N GLY A 315 -2.34 15.88 -9.47
CA GLY A 315 -1.34 15.04 -8.84
C GLY A 315 0.07 15.25 -9.37
N ASP A 316 0.97 14.44 -8.86
CA ASP A 316 2.37 14.38 -9.29
C ASP A 316 2.70 13.00 -9.88
N HIS A 317 3.98 12.60 -9.83
CA HIS A 317 4.48 11.33 -10.34
C HIS A 317 4.19 10.13 -9.41
N GLY A 318 3.24 10.24 -8.48
CA GLY A 318 2.87 9.17 -7.55
C GLY A 318 1.96 8.12 -8.15
N SER A 319 1.95 6.92 -7.53
CA SER A 319 1.13 5.79 -7.97
C SER A 319 -0.37 6.11 -7.96
N VAL A 320 -0.86 6.93 -7.01
CA VAL A 320 -2.29 7.31 -6.94
C VAL A 320 -2.70 8.09 -8.17
N THR A 321 -1.86 9.04 -8.62
CA THR A 321 -2.09 9.78 -9.86
C THR A 321 -2.14 8.84 -11.06
N LEU A 322 -1.26 7.84 -11.10
CA LEU A 322 -1.25 6.84 -12.17
C LEU A 322 -2.53 5.99 -12.16
N TYR A 323 -2.99 5.52 -11.00
CA TYR A 323 -4.28 4.80 -10.90
C TYR A 323 -5.47 5.67 -11.33
N GLY A 324 -5.36 7.01 -11.24
CA GLY A 324 -6.35 7.94 -11.76
C GLY A 324 -6.66 7.75 -13.24
N THR A 325 -5.74 7.20 -14.04
CA THR A 325 -5.95 6.91 -15.47
C THR A 325 -7.05 5.87 -15.72
N MET A 326 -7.41 5.07 -14.71
CA MET A 326 -8.46 4.06 -14.78
C MET A 326 -9.89 4.61 -14.62
N THR A 327 -10.04 5.78 -13.98
CA THR A 327 -11.33 6.24 -13.43
C THR A 327 -12.16 7.05 -14.42
N GLY A 328 -11.58 7.49 -15.51
CA GLY A 328 -12.22 8.43 -16.43
C GLY A 328 -12.14 9.91 -15.99
N ALA A 329 -11.56 10.18 -14.82
CA ALA A 329 -11.30 11.55 -14.36
C ALA A 329 -10.13 12.18 -15.14
N PRO A 330 -10.29 13.38 -15.74
CA PRO A 330 -9.17 14.13 -16.31
C PRO A 330 -8.11 14.43 -15.24
N ILE A 331 -6.83 14.36 -15.63
CA ILE A 331 -5.70 14.57 -14.73
C ILE A 331 -4.97 15.85 -15.11
N LEU A 332 -4.62 16.68 -14.10
CA LEU A 332 -3.65 17.75 -14.19
C LEU A 332 -2.38 17.37 -13.44
N LEU A 333 -1.21 17.45 -14.07
CA LEU A 333 0.07 17.19 -13.42
C LEU A 333 0.63 18.48 -12.82
N ALA A 334 0.69 18.54 -11.49
CA ALA A 334 1.19 19.70 -10.75
C ALA A 334 2.73 19.72 -10.66
N GLU A 335 3.34 18.55 -10.56
CA GLU A 335 4.80 18.37 -10.52
C GLU A 335 5.19 17.07 -11.23
N TYR A 336 6.30 17.13 -11.96
CA TYR A 336 6.85 15.95 -12.63
C TYR A 336 8.39 16.05 -12.76
N PRO A 337 9.14 15.37 -11.89
CA PRO A 337 10.60 15.40 -11.90
C PRO A 337 11.16 14.45 -12.97
N HIS A 338 11.26 14.90 -14.21
CA HIS A 338 11.70 14.10 -15.36
C HIS A 338 12.99 13.31 -15.13
N ARG A 339 13.93 13.87 -14.34
CA ARG A 339 15.22 13.23 -14.07
C ARG A 339 15.12 12.03 -13.11
N ASP A 340 14.05 11.98 -12.30
CA ASP A 340 13.87 10.95 -11.27
C ASP A 340 12.81 9.92 -11.65
N VAL A 341 12.25 10.05 -12.84
CA VAL A 341 11.24 9.13 -13.38
C VAL A 341 11.82 8.27 -14.48
N ASN A 342 11.51 6.98 -14.43
CA ASN A 342 11.85 6.04 -15.50
C ASN A 342 11.16 6.44 -16.81
N PRO A 343 11.89 6.81 -17.85
CA PRO A 343 11.31 7.27 -19.12
C PRO A 343 10.48 6.20 -19.85
N ARG A 344 10.67 4.93 -19.49
CA ARG A 344 9.91 3.78 -20.02
C ARG A 344 8.65 3.47 -19.24
N SER A 345 8.42 4.13 -18.09
CA SER A 345 7.26 3.86 -17.24
C SER A 345 5.94 4.38 -17.83
N PRO A 346 4.78 3.82 -17.40
CA PRO A 346 3.48 4.41 -17.72
C PRO A 346 3.32 5.81 -17.14
N GLY A 347 4.04 6.16 -16.04
CA GLY A 347 4.10 7.52 -15.52
C GLY A 347 4.72 8.52 -16.50
N ALA A 348 5.75 8.11 -17.24
CA ALA A 348 6.34 8.95 -18.30
C ALA A 348 5.38 9.14 -19.48
N LEU A 349 4.55 8.16 -19.81
CA LEU A 349 3.50 8.30 -20.80
C LEU A 349 2.40 9.26 -20.30
N LEU A 350 1.98 9.12 -19.05
CA LEU A 350 1.03 10.05 -18.44
C LEU A 350 1.52 11.51 -18.50
N ALA A 351 2.80 11.76 -18.23
CA ALA A 351 3.38 13.09 -18.29
C ALA A 351 3.37 13.71 -19.70
N ARG A 352 3.33 12.91 -20.74
CA ARG A 352 3.19 13.38 -22.12
C ARG A 352 1.72 13.58 -22.54
N THR A 353 0.79 12.94 -21.83
CA THR A 353 -0.65 12.93 -22.16
C THR A 353 -1.44 13.96 -21.35
N ALA A 354 -1.20 14.01 -20.03
CA ALA A 354 -1.92 14.89 -19.13
C ALA A 354 -1.38 16.33 -19.20
N PRO A 355 -2.26 17.36 -19.22
CA PRO A 355 -1.82 18.74 -19.16
C PRO A 355 -1.14 19.05 -17.82
N ALA A 356 -0.12 19.91 -17.87
CA ALA A 356 0.56 20.42 -16.70
C ALA A 356 -0.24 21.54 -16.03
N LEU A 357 -0.24 21.56 -14.69
CA LEU A 357 -0.82 22.65 -13.91
C LEU A 357 0.02 23.93 -14.06
N SER A 358 -0.61 25.00 -14.53
CA SER A 358 0.03 26.30 -14.73
C SER A 358 -0.30 27.28 -13.60
N PRO A 359 0.66 28.04 -13.08
CA PRO A 359 0.37 29.13 -12.14
C PRO A 359 -0.30 30.34 -12.83
N ALA A 360 -0.18 30.47 -14.14
CA ALA A 360 -0.62 31.65 -14.90
C ALA A 360 -2.12 31.67 -15.25
N HIS A 361 -2.82 30.53 -15.12
CA HIS A 361 -4.23 30.43 -15.55
C HIS A 361 -5.13 30.01 -14.37
N PRO A 362 -6.40 30.46 -14.34
CA PRO A 362 -7.37 30.04 -13.32
C PRO A 362 -7.54 28.51 -13.30
N LEU A 363 -7.65 27.93 -12.11
CA LEU A 363 -7.80 26.46 -11.95
C LEU A 363 -9.04 25.93 -12.67
N THR A 364 -10.16 26.65 -12.59
CA THR A 364 -11.41 26.25 -13.26
C THR A 364 -11.23 26.15 -14.78
N SER A 365 -10.53 27.11 -15.40
CA SER A 365 -10.21 27.06 -16.83
C SER A 365 -9.30 25.88 -17.19
N GLN A 366 -8.37 25.53 -16.31
CA GLN A 366 -7.47 24.38 -16.51
C GLN A 366 -8.20 23.05 -16.34
N LEU A 367 -9.12 22.93 -15.38
CA LEU A 367 -9.99 21.75 -15.24
C LEU A 367 -10.89 21.58 -16.47
N ASP A 368 -11.48 22.68 -16.95
CA ASP A 368 -12.29 22.66 -18.18
C ASP A 368 -11.45 22.30 -19.41
N TYR A 369 -10.21 22.79 -19.49
CA TYR A 369 -9.27 22.40 -20.53
C TYR A 369 -8.96 20.92 -20.48
N ALA A 370 -8.60 20.39 -19.30
CA ALA A 370 -8.32 18.98 -19.10
C ALA A 370 -9.51 18.08 -19.48
N ALA A 371 -10.74 18.50 -19.14
CA ALA A 371 -11.96 17.78 -19.51
C ALA A 371 -12.21 17.76 -21.03
N ARG A 372 -12.05 18.90 -21.70
CA ARG A 372 -12.23 18.98 -23.17
C ARG A 372 -11.20 18.18 -23.96
N HIS A 373 -9.96 18.08 -23.44
CA HIS A 373 -8.85 17.39 -24.10
C HIS A 373 -8.65 15.96 -23.58
N TYR A 374 -9.48 15.50 -22.65
CA TYR A 374 -9.45 14.13 -22.18
C TYR A 374 -9.75 13.16 -23.32
N ARG A 375 -8.86 12.20 -23.55
CA ARG A 375 -9.01 11.14 -24.54
C ARG A 375 -8.99 9.78 -23.83
N ARG A 376 -10.17 9.20 -23.67
CA ARG A 376 -10.34 7.95 -22.93
C ARG A 376 -9.39 6.85 -23.41
N SER A 377 -9.16 6.74 -24.70
CA SER A 377 -8.27 5.71 -25.28
C SER A 377 -6.82 5.89 -24.85
N GLU A 378 -6.32 7.12 -24.76
CA GLU A 378 -4.96 7.42 -24.33
C GLU A 378 -4.75 7.07 -22.85
N TYR A 379 -5.70 7.47 -21.98
CA TYR A 379 -5.66 7.14 -20.55
C TYR A 379 -5.84 5.63 -20.31
N ALA A 380 -6.70 4.95 -21.08
CA ALA A 380 -6.86 3.50 -21.02
C ALA A 380 -5.58 2.77 -21.44
N ALA A 381 -4.84 3.27 -22.44
CA ALA A 381 -3.55 2.72 -22.83
C ALA A 381 -2.48 2.87 -21.73
N ILE A 382 -2.52 3.97 -20.98
CA ILE A 382 -1.65 4.14 -19.80
C ILE A 382 -2.06 3.17 -18.69
N ALA A 383 -3.34 3.10 -18.38
CA ALA A 383 -3.88 2.21 -17.34
C ALA A 383 -3.56 0.73 -17.61
N ALA A 384 -3.62 0.30 -18.88
CA ALA A 384 -3.29 -1.07 -19.29
C ALA A 384 -1.85 -1.47 -18.95
N ARG A 385 -0.94 -0.50 -18.77
CA ARG A 385 0.46 -0.74 -18.38
C ARG A 385 0.68 -0.82 -16.86
N ILE A 386 -0.38 -0.76 -16.06
CA ILE A 386 -0.31 -0.96 -14.61
C ILE A 386 -0.34 -2.46 -14.27
N SER A 387 -1.17 -3.23 -14.98
CA SER A 387 -1.35 -4.67 -14.73
C SER A 387 -1.44 -5.45 -16.04
N SER A 388 -0.60 -6.47 -16.22
CA SER A 388 -0.71 -7.41 -17.36
C SER A 388 -1.81 -8.45 -17.17
N GLU A 389 -2.34 -8.59 -15.94
CA GLU A 389 -3.29 -9.63 -15.55
C GLU A 389 -4.56 -9.05 -14.90
N PRO A 390 -5.28 -8.15 -15.60
CA PRO A 390 -6.48 -7.51 -15.04
C PRO A 390 -7.50 -8.55 -14.56
N GLY A 391 -8.01 -8.37 -13.33
CA GLY A 391 -8.99 -9.25 -12.69
C GLY A 391 -8.44 -10.62 -12.25
N ARG A 392 -7.11 -10.82 -12.32
CA ARG A 392 -6.50 -12.13 -12.02
C ARG A 392 -5.53 -12.11 -10.85
N PHE A 393 -5.30 -10.96 -10.24
CA PHE A 393 -4.32 -10.81 -9.16
C PHE A 393 -4.56 -11.82 -8.03
N ASP A 394 -5.76 -11.86 -7.46
CA ASP A 394 -6.06 -12.70 -6.29
C ASP A 394 -5.80 -14.19 -6.60
N ARG A 395 -6.24 -14.65 -7.76
CA ARG A 395 -6.04 -16.05 -8.19
C ARG A 395 -4.56 -16.38 -8.40
N ARG A 396 -3.80 -15.50 -9.07
CA ARG A 396 -2.38 -15.73 -9.36
C ARG A 396 -1.53 -15.62 -8.11
N MET A 397 -1.77 -14.57 -7.30
CA MET A 397 -1.05 -14.37 -6.05
C MET A 397 -1.31 -15.50 -5.06
N ARG A 398 -2.58 -15.94 -4.93
CA ARG A 398 -2.93 -17.07 -4.09
C ARG A 398 -2.19 -18.34 -4.52
N ARG A 399 -2.17 -18.66 -5.80
CA ARG A 399 -1.42 -19.82 -6.34
C ARG A 399 0.07 -19.73 -5.97
N LEU A 400 0.68 -18.57 -6.12
CA LEU A 400 2.07 -18.32 -5.73
C LEU A 400 2.28 -18.61 -4.24
N LEU A 401 1.43 -18.06 -3.36
CA LEU A 401 1.55 -18.23 -1.91
C LEU A 401 1.42 -19.70 -1.50
N TYR A 402 0.40 -20.40 -1.98
CA TYR A 402 0.17 -21.82 -1.66
C TYR A 402 1.30 -22.71 -2.18
N ARG A 403 1.84 -22.42 -3.36
CA ARG A 403 3.01 -23.13 -3.89
C ARG A 403 4.24 -22.96 -2.98
N VAL A 404 4.51 -21.73 -2.51
CA VAL A 404 5.65 -21.46 -1.61
C VAL A 404 5.44 -22.13 -0.25
N LEU A 405 4.22 -22.13 0.28
CA LEU A 405 3.86 -22.81 1.52
C LEU A 405 3.88 -24.35 1.44
N GLY A 406 3.95 -24.90 0.21
CA GLY A 406 3.84 -26.36 0.01
C GLY A 406 2.46 -26.91 0.37
N LEU A 407 1.40 -26.09 0.26
CA LEU A 407 0.02 -26.47 0.54
C LEU A 407 -0.82 -26.56 -0.73
N GLY A 408 -1.75 -27.50 -0.79
CA GLY A 408 -2.81 -27.49 -1.79
C GLY A 408 -3.76 -26.30 -1.58
N GLU A 409 -4.11 -25.58 -2.65
CA GLU A 409 -5.08 -24.49 -2.57
C GLU A 409 -6.45 -25.05 -2.13
N PRO A 410 -7.16 -24.39 -1.15
CA PRO A 410 -8.55 -24.74 -0.86
C PRO A 410 -9.43 -24.56 -2.11
N ALA A 411 -10.41 -25.44 -2.27
CA ALA A 411 -11.33 -25.41 -3.42
C ALA A 411 -12.18 -24.12 -3.44
N HIS A 412 -12.48 -23.56 -2.27
CA HIS A 412 -13.16 -22.27 -2.17
C HIS A 412 -12.16 -21.14 -2.39
N VAL A 413 -12.42 -20.33 -3.42
CA VAL A 413 -11.69 -19.09 -3.66
C VAL A 413 -12.48 -17.96 -3.01
N PRO A 414 -11.91 -17.22 -2.04
CA PRO A 414 -12.57 -16.05 -1.46
C PRO A 414 -12.92 -15.04 -2.56
N GLU A 415 -14.13 -14.48 -2.49
CA GLU A 415 -14.45 -13.35 -3.35
C GLU A 415 -13.54 -12.17 -3.03
N PRO A 416 -13.04 -11.43 -4.05
CA PRO A 416 -12.24 -10.24 -3.82
C PRO A 416 -12.99 -9.27 -2.92
N PRO A 417 -12.41 -8.78 -1.82
CA PRO A 417 -13.09 -7.81 -0.97
C PRO A 417 -13.41 -6.55 -1.77
N VAL A 418 -14.68 -6.14 -1.75
CA VAL A 418 -15.12 -4.87 -2.31
C VAL A 418 -14.49 -3.74 -1.50
N LEU A 419 -14.11 -2.63 -2.16
CA LEU A 419 -13.62 -1.46 -1.44
C LEU A 419 -14.68 -0.99 -0.42
N PRO A 420 -14.29 -0.76 0.84
CA PRO A 420 -15.22 -0.31 1.86
C PRO A 420 -15.79 1.06 1.49
N LEU A 421 -17.03 1.33 1.95
CA LEU A 421 -17.57 2.68 1.81
C LEU A 421 -16.80 3.62 2.74
N PRO A 422 -16.36 4.78 2.25
CA PRO A 422 -15.64 5.75 3.07
C PRO A 422 -16.57 6.41 4.09
N ALA A 423 -15.99 6.93 5.18
CA ALA A 423 -16.69 7.83 6.07
C ALA A 423 -17.06 9.14 5.34
N PRO A 424 -18.15 9.81 5.72
CA PRO A 424 -18.54 11.07 5.12
C PRO A 424 -17.47 12.16 5.38
N LEU A 425 -16.90 12.71 4.33
CA LEU A 425 -16.00 13.87 4.40
C LEU A 425 -16.80 15.20 4.45
N TRP A 426 -18.00 15.19 3.86
CA TRP A 426 -18.90 16.35 3.82
C TRP A 426 -20.26 15.93 4.35
N PRO A 427 -20.46 15.91 5.70
CA PRO A 427 -21.72 15.48 6.30
C PRO A 427 -22.87 16.39 5.85
N ARG A 428 -24.00 15.77 5.53
CA ARG A 428 -25.22 16.51 5.22
C ARG A 428 -25.69 17.20 6.50
N ASN A 429 -25.93 18.51 6.50
CA ASN A 429 -26.53 19.22 7.62
C ASN A 429 -27.91 18.58 7.93
N GLY A 430 -28.02 17.87 9.03
CA GLY A 430 -29.22 17.15 9.45
C GLY A 430 -28.97 16.03 10.47
N ALA A 431 -27.71 15.56 10.57
CA ALA A 431 -27.34 14.54 11.55
C ALA A 431 -26.43 15.12 12.65
N THR A 432 -26.88 16.16 13.34
CA THR A 432 -26.37 16.50 14.67
C THR A 432 -26.87 15.46 15.63
N GLY A 433 -26.13 14.35 15.77
CA GLY A 433 -26.30 13.45 16.89
C GLY A 433 -26.14 14.27 18.17
N ARG A 434 -27.20 14.42 18.92
CA ARG A 434 -27.19 14.89 20.30
C ARG A 434 -26.28 13.95 21.08
N SER A 435 -25.00 14.33 21.26
CA SER A 435 -24.23 13.80 22.36
C SER A 435 -24.88 14.30 23.64
N GLY A 436 -25.63 13.40 24.30
CA GLY A 436 -26.25 13.65 25.58
C GLY A 436 -25.17 14.05 26.59
N GLN A 437 -25.21 15.31 26.99
CA GLN A 437 -24.68 15.72 28.27
C GLN A 437 -25.58 15.11 29.34
N GLY A 438 -25.19 13.94 29.87
CA GLY A 438 -25.65 13.43 31.14
C GLY A 438 -25.09 14.31 32.25
N ARG A 439 -25.93 15.15 32.84
CA ARG A 439 -25.72 15.68 34.18
C ARG A 439 -25.79 14.53 35.17
N GLN A 440 -24.81 14.32 35.97
CA GLN A 440 -24.74 14.34 37.45
C GLN A 440 -23.37 13.82 37.89
#